data_a20f86c4eab547bc9d04f6f292685759
#
_entry.id   a20f86c4eab547bc9d04f6f292685759
#
_cell.length_a   1.000
_cell.length_b   1.000
_cell.length_c   1.000
_cell.angle_alpha   90.00
_cell.angle_beta   90.00
_cell.angle_gamma   90.00
#
_symmetry.space_group_name_H-M   'P 1'
#
loop_
_entity.id
_entity.type
_entity.pdbx_description
1 polymer ?
#
loop_
_entity_poly.entity_id
_entity_poly.type
_entity_poly.pdbx_seq_one_letter_code
_entity_poly.pdbx_strand_id
1 'polypeptide(L)'
;MTTANIIDLTGNTKGEVVLPEIFNETYRPDLIKRAVLSSQTKRLQPYGTKLYAGMKTSAKSWGSGRGVAQVPRLVNGSRVARVPQAVGGRRAHPPKTETKRAEKINKKEKRAAIRSAIAATIDGELVKARGHRFDAQVPLVADDALQDVTKTQDVISFLQAAGVYDDILRAKHGKHVRAGKGKLRGRKYKHKKSVLIVAGSDSPIFKSANNLPGVDVTTVGSLNAELLAPGTHAGRLTIWTESAISNLEGMFL
;
A
#
# COMPACT_ATOMS: atom_id res chain seq x y z
N MET A 1 14.79 28.12 -3.74
CA MET A 1 13.47 27.67 -3.26
C MET A 1 12.70 27.17 -4.46
N THR A 2 12.15 25.99 -4.39
CA THR A 2 11.31 25.43 -5.47
C THR A 2 9.91 26.02 -5.34
N THR A 3 9.37 26.59 -6.43
CA THR A 3 8.00 27.10 -6.51
C THR A 3 7.15 26.16 -7.35
N ALA A 4 5.85 26.14 -7.10
CA ALA A 4 4.88 25.38 -7.86
C ALA A 4 3.65 26.25 -8.17
N ASN A 5 3.06 26.04 -9.35
CA ASN A 5 1.87 26.75 -9.77
C ASN A 5 0.62 26.19 -9.08
N ILE A 6 -0.23 27.06 -8.56
CA ILE A 6 -1.54 26.72 -8.02
C ILE A 6 -2.54 26.69 -9.18
N ILE A 7 -3.23 25.58 -9.33
CA ILE A 7 -4.23 25.34 -10.38
C ILE A 7 -5.63 25.49 -9.79
N ASP A 8 -6.46 26.32 -10.42
CA ASP A 8 -7.88 26.48 -10.11
C ASP A 8 -8.71 25.29 -10.64
N LEU A 9 -9.97 25.18 -10.23
CA LEU A 9 -10.91 24.15 -10.68
C LEU A 9 -11.11 24.09 -12.21
N THR A 10 -10.85 25.20 -12.90
CA THR A 10 -10.91 25.31 -14.37
C THR A 10 -9.62 24.91 -15.09
N GLY A 11 -8.54 24.61 -14.36
CA GLY A 11 -7.23 24.28 -14.93
C GLY A 11 -6.31 25.48 -15.17
N ASN A 12 -6.75 26.70 -14.85
CA ASN A 12 -5.94 27.90 -14.99
C ASN A 12 -5.00 28.07 -13.81
N THR A 13 -3.83 28.68 -14.05
CA THR A 13 -2.90 29.05 -12.99
C THR A 13 -3.42 30.28 -12.24
N LYS A 14 -3.63 30.16 -10.94
CA LYS A 14 -4.12 31.21 -10.04
C LYS A 14 -2.97 32.00 -9.39
N GLY A 15 -1.87 31.32 -9.10
CA GLY A 15 -0.72 31.89 -8.41
C GLY A 15 0.41 30.87 -8.27
N GLU A 16 1.41 31.25 -7.49
CA GLU A 16 2.54 30.36 -7.16
C GLU A 16 2.65 30.18 -5.65
N VAL A 17 3.06 28.99 -5.23
CA VAL A 17 3.35 28.65 -3.83
C VAL A 17 4.80 28.21 -3.69
N VAL A 18 5.45 28.65 -2.62
CA VAL A 18 6.78 28.20 -2.25
C VAL A 18 6.66 26.85 -1.55
N LEU A 19 7.40 25.85 -2.03
CA LEU A 19 7.38 24.51 -1.45
C LEU A 19 8.27 24.44 -0.20
N PRO A 20 7.79 23.82 0.89
CA PRO A 20 8.57 23.56 2.09
C PRO A 20 9.83 22.73 1.81
N GLU A 21 10.85 22.84 2.68
CA GLU A 21 12.13 22.10 2.54
C GLU A 21 11.97 20.58 2.48
N ILE A 22 10.88 20.05 3.02
CA ILE A 22 10.57 18.62 3.00
C ILE A 22 10.53 18.04 1.57
N PHE A 23 10.24 18.86 0.58
CA PHE A 23 10.24 18.47 -0.83
C PHE A 23 11.65 18.35 -1.44
N ASN A 24 12.66 18.91 -0.80
CA ASN A 24 14.07 18.83 -1.21
C ASN A 24 14.85 17.72 -0.49
N GLU A 25 14.17 16.87 0.30
CA GLU A 25 14.79 15.76 1.02
C GLU A 25 15.37 14.71 0.04
N THR A 26 16.46 14.07 0.45
CA THR A 26 17.09 13.03 -0.39
C THR A 26 16.18 11.81 -0.59
N TYR A 27 16.17 11.29 -1.80
CA TYR A 27 15.40 10.08 -2.12
C TYR A 27 16.05 8.82 -1.51
N ARG A 28 15.36 8.16 -0.57
CA ARG A 28 15.80 6.98 0.19
C ARG A 28 14.84 5.80 0.01
N PRO A 29 14.95 5.05 -1.10
CA PRO A 29 14.05 3.91 -1.39
C PRO A 29 14.14 2.79 -0.33
N ASP A 30 15.29 2.63 0.31
CA ASP A 30 15.54 1.68 1.40
C ASP A 30 14.62 1.93 2.60
N LEU A 31 14.56 3.18 3.08
CA LEU A 31 13.72 3.57 4.20
C LEU A 31 12.23 3.50 3.85
N ILE A 32 11.86 3.96 2.65
CA ILE A 32 10.49 3.89 2.15
C ILE A 32 10.01 2.44 2.14
N LYS A 33 10.81 1.52 1.60
CA LYS A 33 10.48 0.09 1.56
C LYS A 33 10.26 -0.47 2.97
N ARG A 34 11.14 -0.19 3.92
CA ARG A 34 11.00 -0.65 5.33
C ARG A 34 9.74 -0.09 5.99
N ALA A 35 9.43 1.19 5.79
CA ALA A 35 8.24 1.84 6.35
C ALA A 35 6.95 1.25 5.78
N VAL A 36 6.89 1.01 4.46
CA VAL A 36 5.73 0.40 3.80
C VAL A 36 5.53 -1.04 4.26
N LEU A 37 6.58 -1.86 4.32
CA LEU A 37 6.50 -3.24 4.80
C LEU A 37 6.05 -3.29 6.26
N SER A 38 6.58 -2.43 7.13
CA SER A 38 6.12 -2.30 8.52
C SER A 38 4.63 -1.97 8.60
N SER A 39 4.14 -1.06 7.77
CA SER A 39 2.71 -0.70 7.72
C SER A 39 1.85 -1.88 7.25
N GLN A 40 2.28 -2.59 6.21
CA GLN A 40 1.55 -3.74 5.64
C GLN A 40 1.50 -4.93 6.61
N THR A 41 2.62 -5.23 7.29
CA THR A 41 2.70 -6.36 8.21
C THR A 41 1.83 -6.20 9.44
N LYS A 42 1.55 -4.96 9.88
CA LYS A 42 0.64 -4.67 10.99
C LYS A 42 -0.81 -5.06 10.71
N ARG A 43 -1.22 -5.10 9.44
CA ARG A 43 -2.58 -5.48 9.01
C ARG A 43 -2.75 -6.99 8.81
N LEU A 44 -1.66 -7.76 8.88
CA LEU A 44 -1.72 -9.20 8.67
C LEU A 44 -2.44 -9.88 9.84
N GLN A 45 -3.52 -10.57 9.52
CA GLN A 45 -4.26 -11.36 10.48
C GLN A 45 -3.43 -12.58 10.90
N PRO A 46 -3.39 -12.94 12.18
CA PRO A 46 -2.74 -14.17 12.65
C PRO A 46 -3.32 -15.40 11.96
N TYR A 47 -2.47 -16.31 11.54
CA TYR A 47 -2.87 -17.59 10.98
C TYR A 47 -1.96 -18.70 11.47
N GLY A 48 -2.53 -19.88 11.59
CA GLY A 48 -1.80 -21.08 12.01
C GLY A 48 -2.56 -22.34 11.62
N THR A 49 -1.91 -23.47 11.78
CA THR A 49 -2.55 -24.78 11.64
C THR A 49 -3.23 -25.17 12.96
N LYS A 50 -4.16 -26.12 12.90
CA LYS A 50 -4.68 -26.75 14.13
C LYS A 50 -3.53 -27.38 14.90
N LEU A 51 -3.56 -27.32 16.25
CA LEU A 51 -2.49 -27.79 17.13
C LEU A 51 -2.04 -29.22 16.81
N TYR A 52 -3.00 -30.11 16.55
CA TYR A 52 -2.76 -31.52 16.25
C TYR A 52 -2.87 -31.85 14.74
N ALA A 53 -2.67 -30.88 13.85
CA ALA A 53 -2.68 -31.16 12.42
C ALA A 53 -1.59 -32.18 12.04
N GLY A 54 -1.96 -33.22 11.33
CA GLY A 54 -1.07 -34.33 10.97
C GLY A 54 -0.75 -35.33 12.11
N MET A 55 -1.28 -35.12 13.32
CA MET A 55 -1.08 -36.01 14.48
C MET A 55 -2.35 -36.72 14.93
N LYS A 56 -3.52 -36.41 14.37
CA LYS A 56 -4.80 -37.05 14.70
C LYS A 56 -4.95 -38.40 14.00
N THR A 57 -4.06 -39.33 14.35
CA THR A 57 -4.10 -40.69 13.84
C THR A 57 -3.82 -41.67 14.98
N SER A 58 -4.31 -42.92 14.86
CA SER A 58 -4.04 -44.01 15.80
C SER A 58 -2.67 -44.65 15.60
N ALA A 59 -1.79 -44.06 14.76
CA ALA A 59 -0.49 -44.62 14.46
C ALA A 59 0.38 -44.75 15.69
N LYS A 60 0.96 -45.95 15.88
CA LYS A 60 1.90 -46.34 16.94
C LYS A 60 3.12 -47.03 16.35
N SER A 61 4.27 -46.97 17.04
CA SER A 61 5.42 -47.77 16.65
C SER A 61 5.11 -49.24 16.86
N TRP A 62 5.59 -50.11 15.98
CA TRP A 62 5.46 -51.54 16.10
C TRP A 62 6.49 -52.15 17.07
N GLY A 63 7.42 -51.36 17.61
CA GLY A 63 8.49 -51.81 18.47
C GLY A 63 9.68 -52.37 17.70
N SER A 64 10.57 -53.05 18.44
CA SER A 64 11.75 -53.69 17.90
C SER A 64 11.45 -55.10 17.36
N GLY A 65 12.38 -55.71 16.66
CA GLY A 65 12.32 -57.11 16.18
C GLY A 65 11.49 -57.35 14.92
N ARG A 66 11.01 -56.29 14.24
CA ARG A 66 10.16 -56.43 13.04
C ARG A 66 10.88 -56.07 11.71
N GLY A 67 12.17 -55.84 11.76
CA GLY A 67 12.94 -55.52 10.56
C GLY A 67 12.57 -54.23 9.84
N VAL A 68 11.78 -53.36 10.47
CA VAL A 68 11.32 -52.06 9.88
C VAL A 68 11.69 -50.92 10.80
N ALA A 69 11.81 -49.73 10.22
CA ALA A 69 12.10 -48.52 10.99
C ALA A 69 11.06 -48.29 12.10
N GLN A 70 11.52 -47.93 13.30
CA GLN A 70 10.70 -47.68 14.49
C GLN A 70 9.98 -46.31 14.41
N VAL A 71 9.16 -46.12 13.39
CA VAL A 71 8.32 -44.94 13.20
C VAL A 71 6.85 -45.30 13.40
N PRO A 72 5.99 -44.35 13.83
CA PRO A 72 4.56 -44.62 13.98
C PRO A 72 3.92 -45.03 12.67
N ARG A 73 3.25 -46.18 12.66
CA ARG A 73 2.52 -46.71 11.51
C ARG A 73 1.05 -46.88 11.86
N LEU A 74 0.18 -46.83 10.83
CA LEU A 74 -1.25 -47.07 10.99
C LEU A 74 -1.47 -48.53 11.45
N VAL A 75 -2.48 -48.76 12.29
CA VAL A 75 -2.82 -50.08 12.81
C VAL A 75 -3.19 -51.05 11.70
N ASN A 76 -3.92 -50.58 10.69
CA ASN A 76 -4.45 -51.36 9.57
C ASN A 76 -3.56 -51.28 8.32
N GLY A 77 -2.25 -51.06 8.46
CA GLY A 77 -1.37 -50.97 7.30
C GLY A 77 0.07 -50.55 7.66
N SER A 78 0.96 -50.64 6.68
CA SER A 78 2.37 -50.32 6.84
C SER A 78 2.68 -48.81 6.70
N ARG A 79 1.68 -47.98 6.37
CA ARG A 79 1.87 -46.53 6.10
C ARG A 79 2.34 -45.83 7.37
N VAL A 80 3.44 -45.07 7.23
CA VAL A 80 3.96 -44.20 8.28
C VAL A 80 3.10 -42.94 8.42
N ALA A 81 2.87 -42.50 9.66
CA ALA A 81 2.09 -41.28 9.95
C ALA A 81 2.69 -40.54 11.17
N ARG A 82 2.16 -39.37 11.48
CA ARG A 82 2.51 -38.47 12.62
C ARG A 82 3.87 -37.79 12.53
N VAL A 83 4.88 -38.39 11.95
CA VAL A 83 6.25 -37.86 11.86
C VAL A 83 6.41 -36.92 10.68
N PRO A 84 7.32 -35.94 10.74
CA PRO A 84 7.46 -34.92 9.67
C PRO A 84 7.87 -35.46 8.30
N GLN A 85 8.68 -36.54 8.29
CA GLN A 85 9.16 -37.19 7.09
C GLN A 85 8.13 -38.07 6.38
N ALA A 86 6.97 -38.32 7.02
CA ALA A 86 5.92 -39.11 6.40
C ALA A 86 5.00 -38.26 5.49
N VAL A 87 4.53 -38.85 4.40
CA VAL A 87 3.50 -38.25 3.54
C VAL A 87 2.19 -38.16 4.35
N GLY A 88 1.69 -36.92 4.52
CA GLY A 88 0.51 -36.62 5.34
C GLY A 88 0.78 -36.60 6.85
N GLY A 89 2.04 -36.66 7.27
CA GLY A 89 2.45 -36.44 8.65
C GLY A 89 2.36 -34.97 9.10
N ARG A 90 2.77 -34.70 10.33
CA ARG A 90 2.79 -33.33 10.85
C ARG A 90 3.89 -32.49 10.16
N ARG A 91 3.69 -31.20 10.07
CA ARG A 91 4.76 -30.29 9.66
C ARG A 91 5.73 -30.07 10.82
N ALA A 92 7.05 -30.12 10.57
CA ALA A 92 8.08 -29.95 11.63
C ALA A 92 7.97 -28.61 12.33
N HIS A 93 7.86 -27.53 11.55
CA HIS A 93 7.67 -26.16 12.02
C HIS A 93 6.41 -25.55 11.38
N PRO A 94 5.21 -25.83 11.92
CA PRO A 94 3.98 -25.26 11.39
C PRO A 94 3.88 -23.77 11.73
N PRO A 95 3.17 -22.98 10.93
CA PRO A 95 2.87 -21.61 11.28
C PRO A 95 1.99 -21.59 12.55
N LYS A 96 2.33 -20.70 13.49
CA LYS A 96 1.62 -20.50 14.74
C LYS A 96 0.89 -19.17 14.76
N THR A 97 -0.29 -19.11 15.35
CA THR A 97 -1.08 -17.86 15.52
C THR A 97 -0.39 -16.86 16.45
N GLU A 98 0.44 -17.33 17.38
CA GLU A 98 1.19 -16.54 18.36
C GLU A 98 2.38 -15.77 17.72
N THR A 99 2.78 -16.13 16.49
CA THR A 99 3.91 -15.50 15.82
C THR A 99 3.63 -14.02 15.56
N LYS A 100 4.45 -13.15 16.13
CA LYS A 100 4.40 -11.70 15.89
C LYS A 100 4.85 -11.42 14.47
N ARG A 101 3.93 -10.95 13.61
CA ARG A 101 4.19 -10.69 12.17
C ARG A 101 4.48 -9.23 11.90
N ALA A 102 4.08 -8.33 12.81
CA ALA A 102 4.31 -6.91 12.68
C ALA A 102 5.80 -6.58 12.79
N GLU A 103 6.35 -6.00 11.74
CA GLU A 103 7.71 -5.48 11.73
C GLU A 103 7.72 -4.11 12.41
N LYS A 104 8.68 -3.88 13.30
CA LYS A 104 8.89 -2.61 13.97
C LYS A 104 9.80 -1.71 13.13
N ILE A 105 9.53 -0.42 13.16
CA ILE A 105 10.39 0.63 12.60
C ILE A 105 10.52 1.75 13.61
N ASN A 106 11.68 2.37 13.70
CA ASN A 106 11.93 3.51 14.58
C ASN A 106 11.13 4.73 14.13
N LYS A 107 10.67 5.56 15.07
CA LYS A 107 9.86 6.75 14.76
C LYS A 107 10.60 7.72 13.82
N LYS A 108 11.89 7.99 14.08
CA LYS A 108 12.73 8.86 13.24
C LYS A 108 12.88 8.29 11.82
N GLU A 109 13.16 6.99 11.68
CA GLU A 109 13.23 6.34 10.35
C GLU A 109 11.89 6.41 9.60
N LYS A 110 10.77 6.21 10.31
CA LYS A 110 9.44 6.34 9.70
C LYS A 110 9.17 7.75 9.18
N ARG A 111 9.54 8.78 9.96
CA ARG A 111 9.39 10.19 9.55
C ARG A 111 10.27 10.50 8.34
N ALA A 112 11.55 10.11 8.38
CA ALA A 112 12.48 10.29 7.26
C ALA A 112 11.98 9.54 5.98
N ALA A 113 11.38 8.36 6.12
CA ALA A 113 10.77 7.64 5.00
C ALA A 113 9.59 8.40 4.38
N ILE A 114 8.76 9.06 5.19
CA ILE A 114 7.64 9.88 4.70
C ILE A 114 8.17 11.12 3.98
N ARG A 115 9.14 11.85 4.56
CA ARG A 115 9.78 13.01 3.91
C ARG A 115 10.36 12.64 2.56
N SER A 116 11.16 11.58 2.52
CA SER A 116 11.75 11.07 1.27
C SER A 116 10.69 10.64 0.25
N ALA A 117 9.55 10.09 0.69
CA ALA A 117 8.46 9.73 -0.21
C ALA A 117 7.70 10.95 -0.73
N ILE A 118 7.59 12.04 0.04
CA ILE A 118 7.04 13.32 -0.40
C ILE A 118 7.98 13.95 -1.45
N ALA A 119 9.29 14.01 -1.18
CA ALA A 119 10.28 14.51 -2.13
C ALA A 119 10.22 13.77 -3.48
N ALA A 120 10.02 12.45 -3.46
CA ALA A 120 9.87 11.66 -4.68
C ALA A 120 8.60 11.98 -5.51
N THR A 121 7.64 12.74 -4.99
CA THR A 121 6.45 13.16 -5.77
C THR A 121 6.70 14.34 -6.70
N ILE A 122 7.80 15.08 -6.50
CA ILE A 122 8.21 16.18 -7.40
C ILE A 122 8.89 15.65 -8.64
N ASP A 123 9.58 14.51 -8.54
CA ASP A 123 10.35 13.95 -9.64
C ASP A 123 9.43 13.32 -10.68
N GLY A 124 9.23 14.03 -11.80
CA GLY A 124 8.40 13.58 -12.91
C GLY A 124 8.89 12.28 -13.55
N GLU A 125 10.20 12.02 -13.54
CA GLU A 125 10.76 10.78 -14.08
C GLU A 125 10.42 9.58 -13.19
N LEU A 126 10.53 9.73 -11.88
CA LEU A 126 10.11 8.69 -10.92
C LEU A 126 8.60 8.41 -11.02
N VAL A 127 7.77 9.46 -11.19
CA VAL A 127 6.32 9.32 -11.34
C VAL A 127 5.98 8.58 -12.64
N LYS A 128 6.65 8.92 -13.76
CA LYS A 128 6.49 8.23 -15.05
C LYS A 128 7.02 6.79 -15.00
N ALA A 129 8.18 6.57 -14.39
CA ALA A 129 8.78 5.25 -14.24
C ALA A 129 7.89 4.29 -13.43
N ARG A 130 7.13 4.84 -12.48
CA ARG A 130 6.11 4.07 -11.75
C ARG A 130 4.95 3.65 -12.65
N GLY A 131 4.74 4.27 -13.79
CA GLY A 131 3.72 3.97 -14.78
C GLY A 131 2.47 4.86 -14.69
N HIS A 132 2.55 6.03 -14.08
CA HIS A 132 1.51 7.05 -14.14
C HIS A 132 1.51 7.73 -15.51
N ARG A 133 0.33 8.16 -15.98
CA ARG A 133 0.12 8.87 -17.23
C ARG A 133 -0.43 10.26 -16.92
N PHE A 134 0.32 11.28 -17.28
CA PHE A 134 -0.04 12.68 -17.06
C PHE A 134 0.74 13.58 -17.99
N ASP A 135 0.12 14.69 -18.38
CA ASP A 135 0.72 15.72 -19.24
C ASP A 135 1.04 17.00 -18.46
N ALA A 136 0.70 17.03 -17.18
CA ALA A 136 0.92 18.17 -16.29
C ALA A 136 2.35 18.23 -15.74
N GLN A 137 2.76 19.42 -15.32
CA GLN A 137 3.99 19.59 -14.53
C GLN A 137 3.77 19.13 -13.08
N VAL A 138 4.71 18.43 -12.53
CA VAL A 138 4.71 18.04 -11.10
C VAL A 138 5.71 18.91 -10.33
N PRO A 139 5.44 19.30 -9.09
CA PRO A 139 4.29 18.90 -8.27
C PRO A 139 3.00 19.63 -8.65
N LEU A 140 1.88 18.92 -8.56
CA LEU A 140 0.55 19.47 -8.82
C LEU A 140 -0.01 20.08 -7.54
N VAL A 141 -0.28 21.37 -7.58
CA VAL A 141 -0.91 22.11 -6.47
C VAL A 141 -2.27 22.62 -6.93
N ALA A 142 -3.30 22.32 -6.17
CA ALA A 142 -4.67 22.77 -6.42
C ALA A 142 -5.11 23.81 -5.40
N ASP A 143 -5.97 24.72 -5.83
CA ASP A 143 -6.64 25.66 -4.94
C ASP A 143 -7.47 24.92 -3.87
N ASP A 144 -7.64 25.52 -2.71
CA ASP A 144 -8.43 24.97 -1.61
C ASP A 144 -9.92 24.79 -1.93
N ALA A 145 -10.44 25.52 -2.94
CA ALA A 145 -11.79 25.30 -3.47
C ALA A 145 -12.05 23.83 -3.90
N LEU A 146 -11.00 23.07 -4.23
CA LEU A 146 -11.10 21.65 -4.54
C LEU A 146 -11.62 20.84 -3.34
N GLN A 147 -11.32 21.26 -2.10
CA GLN A 147 -11.72 20.55 -0.89
C GLN A 147 -13.25 20.55 -0.70
N ASP A 148 -13.93 21.62 -1.15
CA ASP A 148 -15.36 21.81 -0.97
C ASP A 148 -16.22 21.11 -2.05
N VAL A 149 -15.58 20.48 -3.04
CA VAL A 149 -16.28 19.81 -4.13
C VAL A 149 -17.02 18.57 -3.63
N THR A 150 -18.35 18.57 -3.76
CA THR A 150 -19.23 17.48 -3.32
C THR A 150 -19.58 16.47 -4.41
N LYS A 151 -19.57 16.90 -5.70
CA LYS A 151 -19.96 16.04 -6.83
C LYS A 151 -18.73 15.39 -7.47
N THR A 152 -18.83 14.10 -7.77
CA THR A 152 -17.77 13.34 -8.47
C THR A 152 -17.53 13.86 -9.89
N GLN A 153 -18.54 14.46 -10.53
CA GLN A 153 -18.43 14.99 -11.88
C GLN A 153 -17.53 16.22 -11.92
N ASP A 154 -17.65 17.11 -10.92
CA ASP A 154 -16.81 18.30 -10.82
C ASP A 154 -15.35 17.93 -10.55
N VAL A 155 -15.11 16.87 -9.75
CA VAL A 155 -13.76 16.30 -9.57
C VAL A 155 -13.20 15.77 -10.90
N ILE A 156 -14.02 15.09 -11.71
CA ILE A 156 -13.59 14.59 -13.03
C ILE A 156 -13.22 15.75 -13.95
N SER A 157 -14.05 16.82 -13.99
CA SER A 157 -13.79 18.02 -14.80
C SER A 157 -12.48 18.67 -14.38
N PHE A 158 -12.23 18.82 -13.09
CA PHE A 158 -10.94 19.31 -12.56
C PHE A 158 -9.76 18.45 -13.00
N LEU A 159 -9.87 17.12 -12.88
CA LEU A 159 -8.78 16.20 -13.23
C LEU A 159 -8.49 16.16 -14.74
N GLN A 160 -9.51 16.43 -15.57
CA GLN A 160 -9.34 16.64 -17.02
C GLN A 160 -8.61 17.95 -17.31
N ALA A 161 -9.03 19.04 -16.68
CA ALA A 161 -8.40 20.35 -16.81
C ALA A 161 -6.93 20.34 -16.33
N ALA A 162 -6.64 19.61 -15.24
CA ALA A 162 -5.29 19.43 -14.71
C ALA A 162 -4.42 18.43 -15.50
N GLY A 163 -4.91 17.81 -16.58
CA GLY A 163 -4.15 16.89 -17.42
C GLY A 163 -3.76 15.55 -16.75
N VAL A 164 -4.52 15.09 -15.75
CA VAL A 164 -4.23 13.86 -15.00
C VAL A 164 -5.30 12.77 -15.12
N TYR A 165 -6.35 13.03 -15.89
CA TYR A 165 -7.49 12.10 -16.01
C TYR A 165 -7.11 10.78 -16.70
N ASP A 166 -6.13 10.79 -17.59
CA ASP A 166 -5.65 9.59 -18.29
C ASP A 166 -5.10 8.52 -17.32
N ASP A 167 -4.57 8.97 -16.18
CA ASP A 167 -4.13 8.04 -15.14
C ASP A 167 -5.30 7.30 -14.48
N ILE A 168 -6.44 7.96 -14.34
CA ILE A 168 -7.68 7.34 -13.84
C ILE A 168 -8.23 6.33 -14.85
N LEU A 169 -8.22 6.67 -16.14
CA LEU A 169 -8.60 5.74 -17.21
C LEU A 169 -7.67 4.52 -17.23
N ARG A 170 -6.37 4.72 -17.06
CA ARG A 170 -5.39 3.63 -16.90
C ARG A 170 -5.75 2.73 -15.70
N ALA A 171 -6.11 3.31 -14.58
CA ALA A 171 -6.51 2.55 -13.38
C ALA A 171 -7.82 1.80 -13.58
N LYS A 172 -8.81 2.41 -14.26
CA LYS A 172 -10.09 1.80 -14.62
C LYS A 172 -9.90 0.58 -15.52
N HIS A 173 -9.14 0.71 -16.60
CA HIS A 173 -8.85 -0.38 -17.53
C HIS A 173 -7.89 -1.41 -16.93
N GLY A 174 -7.08 -1.03 -15.95
CA GLY A 174 -6.16 -1.92 -15.22
C GLY A 174 -6.82 -2.85 -14.21
N LYS A 175 -8.15 -2.81 -14.03
CA LYS A 175 -8.88 -3.74 -13.18
C LYS A 175 -8.90 -5.13 -13.81
N HIS A 176 -8.36 -6.12 -13.09
CA HIS A 176 -8.31 -7.51 -13.59
C HIS A 176 -8.55 -8.51 -12.46
N VAL A 177 -8.94 -9.74 -12.86
CA VAL A 177 -9.12 -10.82 -11.90
C VAL A 177 -7.76 -11.24 -11.33
N ARG A 178 -7.67 -11.30 -10.00
CA ARG A 178 -6.46 -11.66 -9.28
C ARG A 178 -6.05 -13.11 -9.58
N ALA A 179 -4.77 -13.36 -9.76
CA ALA A 179 -4.21 -14.70 -9.76
C ALA A 179 -4.26 -15.34 -8.36
N GLY A 180 -4.28 -16.66 -8.30
CA GLY A 180 -4.24 -17.43 -7.07
C GLY A 180 -5.56 -17.50 -6.30
N LYS A 181 -5.52 -18.15 -5.13
CA LYS A 181 -6.70 -18.46 -4.31
C LYS A 181 -7.36 -17.25 -3.64
N GLY A 182 -6.72 -16.07 -3.65
CA GLY A 182 -7.30 -14.84 -3.12
C GLY A 182 -8.63 -14.45 -3.77
N LYS A 183 -8.83 -14.80 -5.05
CA LYS A 183 -10.07 -14.56 -5.79
C LYS A 183 -11.28 -15.31 -5.20
N LEU A 184 -11.05 -16.50 -4.63
CA LEU A 184 -12.07 -17.33 -3.97
C LEU A 184 -12.35 -16.86 -2.53
N ARG A 185 -11.53 -15.95 -1.98
CA ARG A 185 -11.61 -15.46 -0.61
C ARG A 185 -12.11 -14.00 -0.55
N GLY A 186 -13.05 -13.61 -1.40
CA GLY A 186 -13.63 -12.27 -1.43
C GLY A 186 -12.75 -11.19 -2.08
N ARG A 187 -11.55 -11.51 -2.58
CA ARG A 187 -10.62 -10.56 -3.21
C ARG A 187 -10.46 -10.84 -4.70
N LYS A 188 -11.58 -10.88 -5.42
CA LYS A 188 -11.62 -11.28 -6.84
C LYS A 188 -10.80 -10.36 -7.74
N TYR A 189 -10.89 -9.05 -7.55
CA TYR A 189 -10.25 -8.07 -8.42
C TYR A 189 -8.99 -7.46 -7.80
N LYS A 190 -8.03 -7.12 -8.66
CA LYS A 190 -6.88 -6.28 -8.33
C LYS A 190 -7.06 -4.95 -9.08
N HIS A 191 -6.91 -3.85 -8.34
CA HIS A 191 -7.02 -2.49 -8.88
C HIS A 191 -5.65 -1.84 -8.92
N LYS A 192 -5.42 -1.00 -9.93
CA LYS A 192 -4.25 -0.13 -9.99
C LYS A 192 -4.48 1.08 -9.09
N LYS A 193 -3.41 1.59 -8.50
CA LYS A 193 -3.43 2.88 -7.82
C LYS A 193 -3.22 4.00 -8.83
N SER A 194 -3.96 5.09 -8.67
CA SER A 194 -3.90 6.31 -9.44
C SER A 194 -3.54 7.49 -8.53
N VAL A 195 -4.06 8.64 -8.83
CA VAL A 195 -3.81 9.90 -8.13
C VAL A 195 -4.04 9.79 -6.62
N LEU A 196 -3.19 10.45 -5.85
CA LEU A 196 -3.40 10.73 -4.44
C LEU A 196 -3.74 12.20 -4.28
N ILE A 197 -4.85 12.52 -3.61
CA ILE A 197 -5.22 13.88 -3.26
C ILE A 197 -4.93 14.09 -1.78
N VAL A 198 -4.13 15.10 -1.47
CA VAL A 198 -3.79 15.46 -0.09
C VAL A 198 -4.46 16.78 0.24
N ALA A 199 -5.41 16.73 1.16
CA ALA A 199 -6.19 17.89 1.62
C ALA A 199 -5.63 18.41 2.96
N GLY A 200 -5.84 19.69 3.24
CA GLY A 200 -5.43 20.31 4.49
C GLY A 200 -6.27 19.85 5.68
N SER A 201 -7.56 19.62 5.47
CA SER A 201 -8.52 19.19 6.50
C SER A 201 -9.46 18.11 5.97
N ASP A 202 -10.28 17.53 6.88
CA ASP A 202 -11.35 16.62 6.48
C ASP A 202 -12.49 17.43 5.83
N SER A 203 -12.85 17.06 4.60
CA SER A 203 -13.66 17.88 3.70
C SER A 203 -14.51 17.02 2.76
N PRO A 204 -15.53 17.58 2.08
CA PRO A 204 -16.42 16.86 1.18
C PRO A 204 -15.71 16.05 0.08
N ILE A 205 -14.52 16.46 -0.36
CA ILE A 205 -13.74 15.77 -1.39
C ILE A 205 -13.45 14.30 -1.06
N PHE A 206 -13.40 13.94 0.23
CA PHE A 206 -13.21 12.55 0.63
C PHE A 206 -14.31 11.64 0.11
N LYS A 207 -15.54 12.13 0.04
CA LYS A 207 -16.68 11.36 -0.49
C LYS A 207 -16.73 11.43 -2.02
N SER A 208 -16.53 12.61 -2.59
CA SER A 208 -16.66 12.84 -4.04
C SER A 208 -15.56 12.15 -4.86
N ALA A 209 -14.31 12.12 -4.38
CA ALA A 209 -13.18 11.55 -5.12
C ALA A 209 -12.93 10.06 -4.85
N ASN A 210 -13.30 9.53 -3.69
CA ASN A 210 -13.05 8.12 -3.34
C ASN A 210 -13.73 7.09 -4.27
N ASN A 211 -14.78 7.50 -4.97
CA ASN A 211 -15.45 6.62 -5.93
C ASN A 211 -14.67 6.45 -7.25
N LEU A 212 -13.69 7.30 -7.51
CA LEU A 212 -12.90 7.23 -8.74
C LEU A 212 -11.89 6.06 -8.69
N PRO A 213 -11.67 5.35 -9.82
CA PRO A 213 -10.81 4.20 -9.87
C PRO A 213 -9.36 4.50 -9.46
N GLY A 214 -8.92 3.94 -8.34
CA GLY A 214 -7.54 4.01 -7.88
C GLY A 214 -7.15 5.32 -7.20
N VAL A 215 -8.05 6.30 -7.13
CA VAL A 215 -7.86 7.53 -6.37
C VAL A 215 -7.95 7.25 -4.88
N ASP A 216 -7.06 7.83 -4.11
CA ASP A 216 -7.13 7.89 -2.65
C ASP A 216 -7.10 9.36 -2.23
N VAL A 217 -7.84 9.71 -1.19
CA VAL A 217 -7.83 11.04 -0.58
C VAL A 217 -7.33 10.91 0.86
N THR A 218 -6.50 11.83 1.30
CA THR A 218 -5.96 11.80 2.67
C THR A 218 -5.74 13.22 3.19
N THR A 219 -5.77 13.39 4.48
CA THR A 219 -5.29 14.62 5.13
C THR A 219 -3.78 14.53 5.38
N VAL A 220 -3.12 15.66 5.54
CA VAL A 220 -1.69 15.73 5.88
C VAL A 220 -1.39 14.91 7.13
N GLY A 221 -2.23 15.00 8.16
CA GLY A 221 -2.04 14.25 9.42
C GLY A 221 -2.15 12.72 9.28
N SER A 222 -2.91 12.25 8.29
CA SER A 222 -3.10 10.81 8.00
C SER A 222 -2.12 10.29 6.94
N LEU A 223 -1.26 11.15 6.41
CA LEU A 223 -0.32 10.79 5.36
C LEU A 223 0.69 9.74 5.85
N ASN A 224 0.92 8.74 5.03
CA ASN A 224 1.86 7.67 5.36
C ASN A 224 2.65 7.22 4.12
N ALA A 225 3.78 6.55 4.37
CA ALA A 225 4.67 6.07 3.31
C ALA A 225 3.97 5.09 2.33
N GLU A 226 2.96 4.36 2.78
CA GLU A 226 2.23 3.42 1.90
C GLU A 226 1.31 4.12 0.91
N LEU A 227 0.69 5.25 1.29
CA LEU A 227 -0.13 6.06 0.39
C LEU A 227 0.73 6.70 -0.70
N LEU A 228 1.91 7.24 -0.34
CA LEU A 228 2.86 7.87 -1.26
C LEU A 228 3.62 6.85 -2.13
N ALA A 229 3.91 5.68 -1.57
CA ALA A 229 4.68 4.62 -2.22
C ALA A 229 3.96 3.26 -2.18
N PRO A 230 2.77 3.12 -2.81
CA PRO A 230 2.04 1.86 -2.79
C PRO A 230 2.86 0.74 -3.44
N GLY A 231 3.05 -0.37 -2.72
CA GLY A 231 3.88 -1.49 -3.17
C GLY A 231 5.38 -1.26 -3.04
N THR A 232 5.80 -0.32 -2.20
CA THR A 232 7.21 0.07 -1.92
C THR A 232 7.90 0.93 -2.98
N HIS A 233 7.24 1.23 -4.09
CA HIS A 233 7.76 2.10 -5.14
C HIS A 233 7.26 3.52 -4.94
N ALA A 234 8.16 4.47 -4.76
CA ALA A 234 7.85 5.89 -4.61
C ALA A 234 7.45 6.54 -5.95
N GLY A 235 7.11 7.81 -5.92
CA GLY A 235 6.71 8.57 -7.11
C GLY A 235 5.24 8.33 -7.48
N ARG A 236 4.33 8.33 -6.50
CA ARG A 236 2.90 8.35 -6.78
C ARG A 236 2.49 9.73 -7.25
N LEU A 237 1.70 9.80 -8.33
CA LEU A 237 1.11 11.05 -8.80
C LEU A 237 0.22 11.64 -7.69
N THR A 238 0.60 12.83 -7.20
CA THR A 238 -0.02 13.45 -6.02
C THR A 238 -0.45 14.87 -6.34
N ILE A 239 -1.68 15.20 -5.94
CA ILE A 239 -2.22 16.56 -5.97
C ILE A 239 -2.27 17.07 -4.54
N TRP A 240 -1.64 18.20 -4.30
CA TRP A 240 -1.61 18.87 -3.02
C TRP A 240 -2.57 20.05 -3.03
N THR A 241 -3.35 20.27 -1.99
CA THR A 241 -4.07 21.53 -1.83
C THR A 241 -3.14 22.59 -1.20
N GLU A 242 -3.42 23.85 -1.41
CA GLU A 242 -2.62 24.97 -0.88
C GLU A 242 -2.50 24.88 0.65
N SER A 243 -3.60 24.66 1.34
CA SER A 243 -3.64 24.46 2.79
C SER A 243 -2.88 23.19 3.23
N ALA A 244 -2.84 22.15 2.41
CA ALA A 244 -2.07 20.95 2.72
C ALA A 244 -0.56 21.24 2.70
N ILE A 245 -0.07 22.06 1.77
CA ILE A 245 1.33 22.46 1.70
C ILE A 245 1.71 23.29 2.94
N SER A 246 0.89 24.25 3.31
CA SER A 246 1.10 25.07 4.51
C SER A 246 1.13 24.19 5.78
N ASN A 247 0.27 23.19 5.87
CA ASN A 247 0.22 22.24 7.00
C ASN A 247 1.39 21.24 7.04
N LEU A 248 2.14 21.09 5.95
CA LEU A 248 3.33 20.24 5.92
C LEU A 248 4.52 20.85 6.65
N GLU A 249 4.57 22.18 6.79
CA GLU A 249 5.62 22.85 7.54
C GLU A 249 5.62 22.39 9.00
N GLY A 250 6.77 21.93 9.48
CA GLY A 250 6.92 21.41 10.85
C GLY A 250 6.39 20.00 11.08
N MET A 251 5.67 19.39 10.14
CA MET A 251 5.29 17.99 10.24
C MET A 251 6.44 17.04 9.85
N PHE A 252 6.51 15.92 10.51
CA PHE A 252 7.52 14.87 10.27
C PHE A 252 8.97 15.24 10.61
N LEU A 253 9.19 16.25 11.46
CA LEU A 253 10.50 16.60 12.04
C LEU A 253 11.01 15.55 13.04
#